data_9917805d3f2995dd75503c0c022778c4
#
_entry.id   9917805d3f2995dd75503c0c022778c4
#
_cell.length_a   1.000
_cell.length_b   1.000
_cell.length_c   1.000
_cell.angle_alpha   90.00
_cell.angle_beta   90.00
_cell.angle_gamma   90.00
#
_symmetry.space_group_name_H-M   'P 1'
#
loop_
_entity.id
_entity.type
_entity.pdbx_description
1 polymer ?
#
loop_
_entity_poly.entity_id
_entity_poly.type
_entity_poly.pdbx_seq_one_letter_code
_entity_poly.pdbx_strand_id
1 'polypeptide(L)'
;MTALPRTTALRLGTALLTILCAAPLAAQTGEPVLPAFDAANFAAPKDNPYFPLVAGVSHTLLGARADDPSVIEHGVLTVQGAGPEILGVATTTLLDEAFEDGVLVERTFDYYAADNQGNIWYFGEDVTNFRYDDAGKLTGTDDHSAWRAGVNGALPGISVSGDLTVGLTLFQEHAPADEAMDYSEILAVDLEITGPAGTFRNVMKTYEASTVEADLREYKYYAPGVGMIRADEELSETYDNPGIVIEIQP
;
A
#
# COMPACT_ATOMS: atom_id res chain seq x y z
N MET A 1 10.89 -80.31 4.32
CA MET A 1 10.83 -79.45 5.52
C MET A 1 11.37 -78.08 5.16
N THR A 2 10.49 -77.21 4.82
CA THR A 2 10.78 -75.88 4.26
C THR A 2 10.57 -74.85 5.37
N ALA A 3 11.63 -74.12 5.72
CA ALA A 3 11.54 -73.01 6.71
C ALA A 3 10.94 -71.73 6.10
N LEU A 4 9.95 -71.14 6.76
CA LEU A 4 9.35 -69.86 6.45
C LEU A 4 10.26 -68.70 6.92
N PRO A 5 10.35 -67.60 6.16
CA PRO A 5 11.12 -66.46 6.59
C PRO A 5 10.31 -65.55 7.58
N ARG A 6 11.02 -65.04 8.59
CA ARG A 6 10.51 -64.08 9.57
C ARG A 6 10.32 -62.70 8.92
N THR A 7 9.11 -62.20 8.95
CA THR A 7 8.80 -60.84 8.59
C THR A 7 9.17 -59.87 9.73
N THR A 8 10.10 -58.99 9.47
CA THR A 8 10.46 -57.89 10.34
C THR A 8 9.46 -56.73 10.10
N ALA A 9 8.66 -56.41 11.10
CA ALA A 9 7.72 -55.28 11.04
C ALA A 9 8.48 -53.95 11.17
N LEU A 10 8.45 -53.18 10.11
CA LEU A 10 8.94 -51.80 10.09
C LEU A 10 7.91 -50.91 10.79
N ARG A 11 8.27 -50.36 11.95
CA ARG A 11 7.43 -49.33 12.63
C ARG A 11 7.63 -48.02 11.94
N LEU A 12 6.62 -47.56 11.17
CA LEU A 12 6.51 -46.17 10.72
C LEU A 12 6.22 -45.30 11.93
N GLY A 13 7.19 -44.49 12.33
CA GLY A 13 6.97 -43.39 13.25
C GLY A 13 6.21 -42.28 12.51
N THR A 14 4.95 -42.06 12.90
CA THR A 14 4.14 -40.91 12.41
C THR A 14 4.71 -39.65 13.05
N ALA A 15 5.51 -38.90 12.31
CA ALA A 15 5.84 -37.52 12.68
C ALA A 15 4.60 -36.68 12.51
N LEU A 16 4.03 -36.23 13.63
CA LEU A 16 2.93 -35.24 13.64
C LEU A 16 3.52 -33.89 13.26
N LEU A 17 3.38 -33.52 11.99
CA LEU A 17 3.69 -32.18 11.53
C LEU A 17 2.60 -31.25 12.05
N THR A 18 2.85 -30.57 13.15
CA THR A 18 1.98 -29.48 13.63
C THR A 18 2.14 -28.31 12.66
N ILE A 19 1.25 -28.24 11.68
CA ILE A 19 1.06 -27.02 10.90
C ILE A 19 0.44 -26.01 11.87
N LEU A 20 1.26 -25.07 12.36
CA LEU A 20 0.73 -23.86 12.98
C LEU A 20 0.04 -23.08 11.83
N CYS A 21 -1.28 -23.25 11.68
CA CYS A 21 -2.09 -22.29 10.96
C CYS A 21 -2.01 -20.98 11.76
N ALA A 22 -1.18 -20.04 11.31
CA ALA A 22 -1.37 -18.66 11.70
C ALA A 22 -2.77 -18.28 11.20
N ALA A 23 -3.71 -18.04 12.14
CA ALA A 23 -4.98 -17.45 11.78
C ALA A 23 -4.69 -16.13 11.05
N PRO A 24 -5.43 -15.81 9.98
CA PRO A 24 -5.31 -14.48 9.37
C PRO A 24 -5.54 -13.45 10.49
N LEU A 25 -4.62 -12.50 10.61
CA LEU A 25 -4.79 -11.35 11.50
C LEU A 25 -5.93 -10.54 10.87
N ALA A 26 -7.16 -10.76 11.32
CA ALA A 26 -8.27 -9.91 10.94
C ALA A 26 -7.92 -8.49 11.36
N ALA A 27 -8.07 -7.52 10.46
CA ALA A 27 -7.93 -6.11 10.79
C ALA A 27 -8.77 -5.83 12.03
N GLN A 28 -8.15 -5.27 13.07
CA GLN A 28 -8.87 -4.81 14.25
C GLN A 28 -9.30 -3.38 13.92
N THR A 29 -10.33 -3.23 13.10
CA THR A 29 -10.82 -1.92 12.65
C THR A 29 -11.30 -1.09 13.84
N GLY A 30 -10.35 -0.37 14.46
CA GLY A 30 -10.67 0.79 15.27
C GLY A 30 -11.27 1.86 14.36
N GLU A 31 -12.14 2.73 14.89
CA GLU A 31 -12.58 3.91 14.14
C GLU A 31 -11.34 4.73 13.75
N PRO A 32 -11.17 5.11 12.47
CA PRO A 32 -10.00 5.87 12.05
C PRO A 32 -10.01 7.27 12.69
N VAL A 33 -8.85 7.69 13.17
CA VAL A 33 -8.68 8.99 13.79
C VAL A 33 -8.14 9.98 12.75
N LEU A 34 -8.83 11.12 12.60
CA LEU A 34 -8.28 12.23 11.82
C LEU A 34 -7.23 12.96 12.68
N PRO A 35 -5.95 12.98 12.24
CA PRO A 35 -4.91 13.65 13.00
C PRO A 35 -5.10 15.17 12.98
N ALA A 36 -4.77 15.83 14.09
CA ALA A 36 -4.83 17.29 14.17
C ALA A 36 -3.67 17.91 13.38
N PHE A 37 -4.00 18.66 12.33
CA PHE A 37 -3.02 19.35 11.50
C PHE A 37 -2.55 20.66 12.15
N ASP A 38 -1.21 20.85 12.17
CA ASP A 38 -0.56 22.12 12.51
C ASP A 38 0.67 22.32 11.62
N ALA A 39 0.66 23.34 10.78
CA ALA A 39 1.73 23.66 9.84
C ALA A 39 3.09 23.92 10.57
N ALA A 40 3.08 24.33 11.85
CA ALA A 40 4.31 24.53 12.62
C ALA A 40 5.11 23.24 12.83
N ASN A 41 4.46 22.06 12.77
CA ASN A 41 5.13 20.77 12.92
C ASN A 41 6.05 20.42 11.73
N PHE A 42 5.95 21.13 10.61
CA PHE A 42 6.74 20.89 9.41
C PHE A 42 8.00 21.76 9.31
N ALA A 43 8.27 22.64 10.30
CA ALA A 43 9.45 23.51 10.28
C ALA A 43 10.79 22.77 10.43
N ALA A 44 10.79 21.56 10.99
CA ALA A 44 11.98 20.72 11.16
C ALA A 44 11.59 19.25 10.89
N PRO A 45 11.37 18.88 9.62
CA PRO A 45 10.90 17.55 9.27
C PRO A 45 11.91 16.47 9.66
N LYS A 46 11.40 15.30 10.01
CA LYS A 46 12.18 14.10 10.29
C LYS A 46 11.82 13.04 9.25
N ASP A 47 12.83 12.45 8.63
CA ASP A 47 12.64 11.39 7.64
C ASP A 47 11.90 10.19 8.24
N ASN A 48 10.99 9.62 7.44
CA ASN A 48 10.36 8.33 7.73
C ASN A 48 11.06 7.24 6.92
N PRO A 49 11.64 6.21 7.56
CA PRO A 49 12.35 5.16 6.83
C PRO A 49 11.42 4.31 5.95
N TYR A 50 10.14 4.23 6.28
CA TYR A 50 9.15 3.44 5.52
C TYR A 50 8.56 4.17 4.32
N PHE A 51 8.80 5.49 4.21
CA PHE A 51 8.35 6.28 3.07
C PHE A 51 9.37 7.37 2.74
N PRO A 52 10.54 6.98 2.17
CA PRO A 52 11.61 7.92 1.88
C PRO A 52 11.25 8.84 0.71
N LEU A 53 11.16 10.15 0.96
CA LEU A 53 10.86 11.19 -0.03
C LEU A 53 12.15 11.71 -0.69
N VAL A 54 12.93 10.82 -1.31
CA VAL A 54 14.23 11.17 -1.92
C VAL A 54 14.05 11.43 -3.42
N ALA A 55 14.22 12.68 -3.84
CA ALA A 55 14.03 13.08 -5.23
C ALA A 55 14.90 12.26 -6.21
N GLY A 56 14.28 11.80 -7.30
CA GLY A 56 14.91 10.98 -8.34
C GLY A 56 14.90 9.48 -8.05
N VAL A 57 14.43 9.04 -6.89
CA VAL A 57 14.20 7.61 -6.63
C VAL A 57 12.93 7.17 -7.33
N SER A 58 12.99 6.03 -8.03
CA SER A 58 11.86 5.41 -8.71
C SER A 58 11.83 3.92 -8.42
N HIS A 59 10.63 3.38 -8.24
CA HIS A 59 10.38 1.96 -8.05
C HIS A 59 9.31 1.49 -9.02
N THR A 60 9.47 0.28 -9.54
CA THR A 60 8.46 -0.42 -10.33
C THR A 60 7.91 -1.57 -9.51
N LEU A 61 6.60 -1.65 -9.38
CA LEU A 61 5.89 -2.81 -8.84
C LEU A 61 5.20 -3.53 -9.99
N LEU A 62 5.20 -4.84 -9.98
CA LEU A 62 4.63 -5.67 -11.05
C LEU A 62 3.88 -6.84 -10.44
N GLY A 63 2.72 -7.15 -11.01
CA GLY A 63 1.93 -8.30 -10.62
C GLY A 63 0.97 -8.75 -11.71
N ALA A 64 0.13 -9.70 -11.37
CA ALA A 64 -0.90 -10.21 -12.26
C ALA A 64 -2.19 -10.40 -11.47
N ARG A 65 -3.32 -10.30 -12.17
CA ARG A 65 -4.64 -10.58 -11.58
C ARG A 65 -4.76 -12.06 -11.23
N ALA A 66 -5.39 -12.35 -10.10
CA ALA A 66 -5.57 -13.72 -9.61
C ALA A 66 -6.59 -14.52 -10.44
N ASP A 67 -7.62 -13.85 -10.95
CA ASP A 67 -8.68 -14.43 -11.77
C ASP A 67 -8.31 -14.56 -13.25
N ASP A 68 -7.41 -13.70 -13.76
CA ASP A 68 -6.83 -13.78 -15.10
C ASP A 68 -5.33 -13.41 -15.09
N PRO A 69 -4.43 -14.39 -14.86
CA PRO A 69 -2.99 -14.13 -14.83
C PRO A 69 -2.36 -13.65 -16.15
N SER A 70 -3.14 -13.54 -17.23
CA SER A 70 -2.68 -12.91 -18.46
C SER A 70 -2.75 -11.38 -18.42
N VAL A 71 -3.56 -10.82 -17.52
CA VAL A 71 -3.63 -9.38 -17.27
C VAL A 71 -2.52 -9.00 -16.30
N ILE A 72 -1.60 -8.17 -16.78
CA ILE A 72 -0.44 -7.73 -16.03
C ILE A 72 -0.65 -6.29 -15.58
N GLU A 73 -0.58 -6.08 -14.29
CA GLU A 73 -0.63 -4.76 -13.69
C GLU A 73 0.74 -4.34 -13.19
N HIS A 74 1.10 -3.09 -13.42
CA HIS A 74 2.31 -2.53 -12.83
C HIS A 74 2.12 -1.06 -12.47
N GLY A 75 2.79 -0.67 -11.37
CA GLY A 75 2.89 0.70 -10.91
C GLY A 75 4.33 1.21 -11.04
N VAL A 76 4.48 2.47 -11.35
CA VAL A 76 5.77 3.17 -11.32
C VAL A 76 5.68 4.36 -10.38
N LEU A 77 6.31 4.24 -9.22
CA LEU A 77 6.38 5.30 -8.21
C LEU A 77 7.67 6.08 -8.37
N THR A 78 7.60 7.38 -8.61
CA THR A 78 8.79 8.23 -8.78
C THR A 78 8.70 9.48 -7.91
N VAL A 79 9.62 9.64 -6.97
CA VAL A 79 9.73 10.89 -6.19
C VAL A 79 10.33 11.98 -7.09
N GLN A 80 9.50 12.95 -7.50
CA GLN A 80 9.93 14.00 -8.41
C GLN A 80 10.68 15.15 -7.71
N GLY A 81 10.43 15.35 -6.40
CA GLY A 81 11.03 16.43 -5.61
C GLY A 81 10.01 17.49 -5.21
N ALA A 82 10.42 18.77 -5.19
CA ALA A 82 9.57 19.83 -4.66
C ALA A 82 8.22 19.92 -5.36
N GLY A 83 7.15 19.85 -4.57
CA GLY A 83 5.77 20.04 -4.96
C GLY A 83 5.24 21.45 -4.64
N PRO A 84 3.91 21.67 -4.77
CA PRO A 84 3.25 22.92 -4.40
C PRO A 84 3.31 23.14 -2.89
N GLU A 85 3.23 24.39 -2.46
CA GLU A 85 2.94 24.71 -1.07
C GLU A 85 1.43 24.58 -0.81
N ILE A 86 1.05 23.75 0.18
CA ILE A 86 -0.34 23.48 0.55
C ILE A 86 -0.52 23.78 2.04
N LEU A 87 -1.48 24.60 2.40
CA LEU A 87 -1.75 25.04 3.78
C LEU A 87 -0.49 25.57 4.51
N GLY A 88 0.43 26.21 3.78
CA GLY A 88 1.68 26.75 4.32
C GLY A 88 2.79 25.72 4.53
N VAL A 89 2.62 24.50 4.02
CA VAL A 89 3.61 23.41 4.06
C VAL A 89 4.19 23.17 2.68
N ALA A 90 5.52 23.16 2.58
CA ALA A 90 6.21 22.76 1.36
C ALA A 90 6.11 21.24 1.18
N THR A 91 5.52 20.80 0.07
CA THR A 91 5.33 19.37 -0.20
C THR A 91 6.42 18.81 -1.12
N THR A 92 6.51 17.50 -1.16
CA THR A 92 7.24 16.71 -2.16
C THR A 92 6.22 16.03 -3.06
N THR A 93 6.43 16.09 -4.37
CA THR A 93 5.61 15.38 -5.35
C THR A 93 6.15 13.96 -5.55
N LEU A 94 5.26 12.98 -5.41
CA LEU A 94 5.44 11.63 -5.91
C LEU A 94 4.57 11.48 -7.15
N LEU A 95 5.13 10.96 -8.24
CA LEU A 95 4.39 10.56 -9.43
C LEU A 95 4.09 9.08 -9.30
N ASP A 96 2.83 8.72 -9.34
CA ASP A 96 2.34 7.35 -9.47
C ASP A 96 1.74 7.15 -10.86
N GLU A 97 2.20 6.13 -11.58
CA GLU A 97 1.67 5.75 -12.88
C GLU A 97 1.25 4.28 -12.84
N ALA A 98 -0.05 4.03 -13.00
CA ALA A 98 -0.62 2.69 -13.06
C ALA A 98 -0.88 2.26 -14.51
N PHE A 99 -0.51 1.03 -14.81
CA PHE A 99 -0.63 0.45 -16.14
C PHE A 99 -1.30 -0.93 -16.05
N GLU A 100 -2.18 -1.21 -17.02
CA GLU A 100 -2.76 -2.52 -17.27
C GLU A 100 -2.33 -3.00 -18.66
N ASP A 101 -1.69 -4.18 -18.74
CA ASP A 101 -1.12 -4.73 -19.99
C ASP A 101 -0.20 -3.76 -20.76
N GLY A 102 0.52 -2.92 -20.01
CA GLY A 102 1.42 -1.90 -20.56
C GLY A 102 0.73 -0.63 -21.08
N VAL A 103 -0.59 -0.51 -20.89
CA VAL A 103 -1.36 0.69 -21.21
C VAL A 103 -1.53 1.53 -19.94
N LEU A 104 -1.15 2.81 -20.00
CA LEU A 104 -1.30 3.74 -18.87
C LEU A 104 -2.81 3.96 -18.60
N VAL A 105 -3.28 3.57 -17.42
CA VAL A 105 -4.70 3.70 -17.02
C VAL A 105 -4.90 4.83 -16.02
N GLU A 106 -3.88 5.15 -15.22
CA GLU A 106 -3.92 6.28 -14.29
C GLU A 106 -2.55 6.95 -14.16
N ARG A 107 -2.58 8.25 -13.96
CA ARG A 107 -1.42 9.05 -13.56
C ARG A 107 -1.82 9.99 -12.45
N THR A 108 -1.11 9.89 -11.32
CA THR A 108 -1.37 10.69 -10.14
C THR A 108 -0.12 11.44 -9.70
N PHE A 109 -0.30 12.71 -9.33
CA PHE A 109 0.73 13.51 -8.68
C PHE A 109 0.31 13.71 -7.22
N ASP A 110 0.91 12.94 -6.35
CA ASP A 110 0.67 12.97 -4.92
C ASP A 110 1.53 14.01 -4.21
N TYR A 111 0.99 14.66 -3.20
CA TYR A 111 1.68 15.70 -2.44
C TYR A 111 1.87 15.31 -0.99
N TYR A 112 3.10 14.95 -0.65
CA TYR A 112 3.49 14.50 0.69
C TYR A 112 4.41 15.49 1.39
N ALA A 113 4.38 15.48 2.72
CA ALA A 113 5.39 16.14 3.54
C ALA A 113 5.64 15.38 4.85
N ALA A 114 6.90 15.36 5.29
CA ALA A 114 7.27 14.82 6.59
C ALA A 114 7.11 15.89 7.68
N ASP A 115 6.59 15.50 8.85
CA ASP A 115 6.57 16.36 10.03
C ASP A 115 7.77 16.11 10.96
N ASN A 116 7.82 16.84 12.08
CA ASN A 116 8.89 16.73 13.09
C ASN A 116 8.84 15.44 13.94
N GLN A 117 7.79 14.64 13.81
CA GLN A 117 7.63 13.33 14.45
C GLN A 117 7.97 12.17 13.49
N GLY A 118 8.17 12.48 12.21
CA GLY A 118 8.43 11.50 11.15
C GLY A 118 7.15 10.90 10.58
N ASN A 119 5.99 11.53 10.77
CA ASN A 119 4.80 11.16 10.02
C ASN A 119 4.93 11.70 8.60
N ILE A 120 4.49 10.93 7.64
CA ILE A 120 4.29 11.37 6.26
C ILE A 120 2.83 11.76 6.09
N TRP A 121 2.61 13.04 5.90
CA TRP A 121 1.29 13.60 5.68
C TRP A 121 0.96 13.65 4.20
N TYR A 122 -0.29 13.36 3.87
CA TYR A 122 -0.84 13.45 2.52
C TYR A 122 -1.71 14.71 2.39
N PHE A 123 -1.36 15.55 1.42
CA PHE A 123 -1.99 16.86 1.22
C PHE A 123 -2.90 16.92 0.01
N GLY A 124 -3.06 15.82 -0.70
CA GLY A 124 -3.89 15.74 -1.89
C GLY A 124 -3.17 15.24 -3.11
N GLU A 125 -3.91 15.13 -4.19
CA GLU A 125 -3.44 14.57 -5.44
C GLU A 125 -4.08 15.26 -6.64
N ASP A 126 -3.37 15.26 -7.78
CA ASP A 126 -3.91 15.58 -9.08
C ASP A 126 -3.96 14.30 -9.92
N VAL A 127 -5.16 13.75 -10.12
CA VAL A 127 -5.40 12.48 -10.82
C VAL A 127 -5.73 12.70 -12.28
N THR A 128 -5.27 11.81 -13.14
CA THR A 128 -5.73 11.67 -14.52
C THR A 128 -6.01 10.21 -14.81
N ASN A 129 -7.27 9.85 -14.90
CA ASN A 129 -7.74 8.55 -15.35
C ASN A 129 -7.83 8.53 -16.87
N PHE A 130 -7.32 7.49 -17.52
CA PHE A 130 -7.36 7.32 -18.97
C PHE A 130 -8.38 6.27 -19.35
N ARG A 131 -9.34 6.62 -20.21
CA ARG A 131 -10.42 5.74 -20.63
C ARG A 131 -10.19 5.29 -22.08
N TYR A 132 -10.24 3.97 -22.33
CA TYR A 132 -10.01 3.37 -23.64
C TYR A 132 -11.24 2.62 -24.12
N ASP A 133 -11.39 2.50 -25.45
CA ASP A 133 -12.38 1.60 -26.06
C ASP A 133 -11.80 0.18 -26.23
N ASP A 134 -12.66 -0.76 -26.64
CA ASP A 134 -12.27 -2.18 -26.86
C ASP A 134 -11.17 -2.37 -27.92
N ALA A 135 -10.88 -1.34 -28.72
CA ALA A 135 -9.79 -1.33 -29.69
C ALA A 135 -8.48 -0.73 -29.13
N GLY A 136 -8.46 -0.38 -27.85
CA GLY A 136 -7.31 0.23 -27.17
C GLY A 136 -7.09 1.70 -27.53
N LYS A 137 -8.10 2.38 -28.09
CA LYS A 137 -8.00 3.81 -28.45
C LYS A 137 -8.48 4.67 -27.27
N LEU A 138 -7.68 5.66 -26.89
CA LEU A 138 -8.06 6.64 -25.89
C LEU A 138 -9.35 7.37 -26.28
N THR A 139 -10.36 7.34 -25.43
CA THR A 139 -11.68 7.95 -25.63
C THR A 139 -11.89 9.20 -24.77
N GLY A 140 -11.14 9.36 -23.68
CA GLY A 140 -11.19 10.51 -22.81
C GLY A 140 -10.37 10.32 -21.55
N THR A 141 -10.36 11.36 -20.75
CA THR A 141 -9.77 11.38 -19.41
C THR A 141 -10.74 12.02 -18.43
N ASP A 142 -10.64 11.66 -17.16
CA ASP A 142 -11.29 12.36 -16.05
C ASP A 142 -10.32 12.51 -14.88
N ASP A 143 -10.72 13.28 -13.88
CA ASP A 143 -9.97 13.60 -12.67
C ASP A 143 -10.69 13.13 -11.41
N HIS A 144 -11.46 12.03 -11.54
CA HIS A 144 -12.16 11.44 -10.40
C HIS A 144 -11.15 11.07 -9.29
N SER A 145 -11.52 11.30 -8.05
CA SER A 145 -10.70 11.16 -6.84
C SER A 145 -9.66 12.25 -6.60
N ALA A 146 -9.42 13.18 -7.55
CA ALA A 146 -8.50 14.29 -7.29
C ALA A 146 -9.02 15.19 -6.15
N TRP A 147 -8.16 15.51 -5.19
CA TRP A 147 -8.50 16.35 -4.05
C TRP A 147 -7.30 17.18 -3.57
N ARG A 148 -7.58 18.20 -2.74
CA ARG A 148 -6.54 19.07 -2.20
C ARG A 148 -6.90 19.55 -0.80
N ALA A 149 -6.01 19.35 0.16
CA ALA A 149 -6.17 19.88 1.52
C ALA A 149 -6.38 21.42 1.50
N GLY A 150 -7.40 21.87 2.25
CA GLY A 150 -7.84 23.29 2.27
C GLY A 150 -8.84 23.68 1.19
N VAL A 151 -9.16 22.79 0.24
CA VAL A 151 -10.18 22.98 -0.79
C VAL A 151 -11.43 22.17 -0.41
N ASN A 152 -12.63 22.66 -0.67
CA ASN A 152 -13.92 22.00 -0.40
C ASN A 152 -14.07 21.42 1.02
N GLY A 153 -13.28 21.91 1.99
CA GLY A 153 -13.29 21.41 3.36
C GLY A 153 -12.39 20.18 3.59
N ALA A 154 -11.60 19.76 2.60
CA ALA A 154 -10.64 18.69 2.73
C ALA A 154 -9.53 19.01 3.74
N LEU A 155 -9.12 18.03 4.52
CA LEU A 155 -8.07 18.10 5.50
C LEU A 155 -6.99 17.06 5.18
N PRO A 156 -5.69 17.35 5.43
CA PRO A 156 -4.65 16.38 5.23
C PRO A 156 -4.71 15.27 6.30
N GLY A 157 -4.33 14.07 5.92
CA GLY A 157 -4.17 12.95 6.83
C GLY A 157 -2.73 12.43 6.89
N ILE A 158 -2.52 11.31 7.55
CA ILE A 158 -1.20 10.66 7.67
C ILE A 158 -1.19 9.39 6.84
N SER A 159 -0.44 9.41 5.73
CA SER A 159 -0.25 8.24 4.87
C SER A 159 0.60 7.17 5.55
N VAL A 160 1.73 7.57 6.18
CA VAL A 160 2.59 6.63 6.92
C VAL A 160 2.99 7.27 8.26
N SER A 161 2.61 6.62 9.36
CA SER A 161 2.92 7.12 10.71
C SER A 161 4.40 6.95 11.07
N GLY A 162 4.94 7.90 11.83
CA GLY A 162 6.20 7.76 12.54
C GLY A 162 6.09 6.92 13.82
N ASP A 163 4.88 6.73 14.33
CA ASP A 163 4.54 5.81 15.43
C ASP A 163 4.12 4.46 14.84
N LEU A 164 4.89 3.42 15.11
CA LEU A 164 4.68 2.07 14.60
C LEU A 164 3.83 1.19 15.52
N THR A 165 2.97 1.79 16.34
CA THR A 165 2.08 1.04 17.23
C THR A 165 1.06 0.23 16.43
N VAL A 166 1.09 -1.08 16.58
CA VAL A 166 0.11 -2.00 15.94
C VAL A 166 -1.30 -1.69 16.45
N GLY A 167 -2.25 -1.60 15.53
CA GLY A 167 -3.64 -1.18 15.77
C GLY A 167 -3.85 0.34 15.68
N LEU A 168 -2.80 1.14 15.44
CA LEU A 168 -2.97 2.57 15.17
C LEU A 168 -3.69 2.73 13.83
N THR A 169 -4.85 3.39 13.85
CA THR A 169 -5.73 3.58 12.68
C THR A 169 -5.92 5.07 12.44
N LEU A 170 -5.47 5.57 11.29
CA LEU A 170 -5.46 6.99 10.93
C LEU A 170 -6.07 7.21 9.55
N PHE A 171 -6.81 8.31 9.38
CA PHE A 171 -7.14 8.80 8.05
C PHE A 171 -5.85 9.20 7.32
N GLN A 172 -5.71 8.70 6.09
CA GLN A 172 -4.71 9.11 5.11
C GLN A 172 -5.24 10.32 4.32
N GLU A 173 -6.55 10.31 4.04
CA GLU A 173 -7.28 11.31 3.30
C GLU A 173 -8.57 11.67 4.04
N HIS A 174 -8.92 12.96 4.05
CA HIS A 174 -10.18 13.42 4.61
C HIS A 174 -10.79 14.51 3.73
N ALA A 175 -11.31 14.11 2.59
CA ALA A 175 -11.92 14.99 1.58
C ALA A 175 -13.31 14.47 1.18
N PRO A 176 -14.32 14.56 2.09
CA PRO A 176 -15.63 13.93 1.87
C PRO A 176 -16.43 14.52 0.69
N ALA A 177 -16.11 15.73 0.25
CA ALA A 177 -16.75 16.34 -0.92
C ALA A 177 -16.19 15.82 -2.25
N ASP A 178 -14.99 15.23 -2.20
CA ASP A 178 -14.26 14.71 -3.36
C ASP A 178 -14.18 13.16 -3.29
N GLU A 179 -14.95 12.52 -2.37
CA GLU A 179 -15.07 11.08 -2.12
C GLU A 179 -13.73 10.39 -1.74
N ALA A 180 -12.72 11.16 -1.28
CA ALA A 180 -11.43 10.65 -0.81
C ALA A 180 -11.41 10.59 0.74
N MET A 181 -11.61 9.38 1.27
CA MET A 181 -11.81 9.13 2.71
C MET A 181 -11.09 7.87 3.19
N ASP A 182 -9.86 7.71 2.72
CA ASP A 182 -9.07 6.51 2.96
C ASP A 182 -8.36 6.56 4.31
N TYR A 183 -8.19 5.39 4.89
CA TYR A 183 -7.51 5.23 6.17
C TYR A 183 -6.60 3.99 6.14
N SER A 184 -5.60 4.01 7.00
CA SER A 184 -4.72 2.87 7.22
C SER A 184 -4.71 2.43 8.68
N GLU A 185 -4.55 1.12 8.91
CA GLU A 185 -4.27 0.50 10.20
C GLU A 185 -2.94 -0.24 10.15
N ILE A 186 -2.04 -0.02 11.11
CA ILE A 186 -0.80 -0.79 11.22
C ILE A 186 -1.14 -2.17 11.79
N LEU A 187 -0.97 -3.22 10.97
CA LEU A 187 -1.27 -4.61 11.39
C LEU A 187 -0.08 -5.33 11.98
N ALA A 188 1.12 -5.08 11.46
CA ALA A 188 2.33 -5.75 11.91
C ALA A 188 3.56 -4.91 11.59
N VAL A 189 4.63 -5.15 12.34
CA VAL A 189 5.99 -4.63 12.12
C VAL A 189 6.98 -5.80 12.24
N ASP A 190 8.23 -5.56 11.87
CA ASP A 190 9.31 -6.57 11.96
C ASP A 190 9.08 -7.84 11.11
N LEU A 191 8.28 -7.74 10.05
CA LEU A 191 8.08 -8.85 9.13
C LEU A 191 9.33 -9.07 8.25
N GLU A 192 9.47 -10.29 7.74
CA GLU A 192 10.39 -10.64 6.67
C GLU A 192 9.60 -11.03 5.44
N ILE A 193 9.83 -10.32 4.32
CA ILE A 193 9.14 -10.54 3.04
C ILE A 193 10.18 -10.84 1.98
N THR A 194 10.00 -11.92 1.23
CA THR A 194 10.83 -12.29 0.09
C THR A 194 10.00 -12.19 -1.18
N GLY A 195 10.47 -11.42 -2.15
CA GLY A 195 9.85 -11.21 -3.46
C GLY A 195 10.91 -11.13 -4.56
N PRO A 196 10.52 -10.66 -5.76
CA PRO A 196 11.41 -10.59 -6.94
C PRO A 196 12.69 -9.77 -6.71
N ALA A 197 12.61 -8.67 -5.95
CA ALA A 197 13.76 -7.81 -5.64
C ALA A 197 14.62 -8.32 -4.46
N GLY A 198 14.29 -9.47 -3.86
CA GLY A 198 15.07 -10.07 -2.78
C GLY A 198 14.29 -10.18 -1.46
N THR A 199 15.03 -10.22 -0.35
CA THR A 199 14.45 -10.37 1.00
C THR A 199 14.57 -9.07 1.77
N PHE A 200 13.44 -8.55 2.22
CA PHE A 200 13.31 -7.36 3.04
C PHE A 200 13.02 -7.75 4.49
N ARG A 201 13.60 -7.00 5.44
CA ARG A 201 13.43 -7.22 6.89
C ARG A 201 12.87 -5.99 7.55
N ASN A 202 12.30 -6.17 8.76
CA ASN A 202 11.63 -5.11 9.52
C ASN A 202 10.52 -4.46 8.68
N VAL A 203 9.81 -5.26 7.88
CA VAL A 203 8.74 -4.76 7.03
C VAL A 203 7.51 -4.44 7.89
N MET A 204 6.94 -3.28 7.67
CA MET A 204 5.64 -2.88 8.19
C MET A 204 4.55 -3.34 7.24
N LYS A 205 3.46 -3.90 7.77
CA LYS A 205 2.23 -4.21 7.04
C LYS A 205 1.11 -3.30 7.51
N THR A 206 0.42 -2.66 6.59
CA THR A 206 -0.82 -1.93 6.84
C THR A 206 -2.02 -2.65 6.22
N TYR A 207 -3.19 -2.36 6.75
CA TYR A 207 -4.47 -2.55 6.09
C TYR A 207 -4.97 -1.17 5.67
N GLU A 208 -5.41 -1.03 4.44
CA GLU A 208 -5.91 0.23 3.89
C GLU A 208 -7.32 0.00 3.34
N ALA A 209 -8.21 0.95 3.59
CA ALA A 209 -9.61 0.89 3.20
C ALA A 209 -10.21 2.30 3.18
N SER A 210 -11.40 2.44 2.59
CA SER A 210 -12.13 3.68 2.53
C SER A 210 -13.42 3.62 3.37
N THR A 211 -13.85 4.76 3.90
CA THR A 211 -15.15 4.89 4.56
C THR A 211 -16.28 5.16 3.58
N VAL A 212 -15.97 5.45 2.33
CA VAL A 212 -16.92 5.74 1.24
C VAL A 212 -16.90 4.71 0.12
N GLU A 213 -15.77 4.04 -0.09
CA GLU A 213 -15.59 2.96 -1.06
C GLU A 213 -15.51 1.60 -0.35
N ALA A 214 -16.65 0.91 -0.24
CA ALA A 214 -16.74 -0.32 0.55
C ALA A 214 -15.89 -1.49 0.01
N ASP A 215 -15.53 -1.45 -1.27
CA ASP A 215 -14.76 -2.50 -1.93
C ASP A 215 -13.24 -2.21 -1.94
N LEU A 216 -12.82 -0.98 -1.60
CA LEU A 216 -11.41 -0.67 -1.40
C LEU A 216 -10.91 -1.35 -0.14
N ARG A 217 -10.13 -2.40 -0.31
CA ARG A 217 -9.52 -3.18 0.77
C ARG A 217 -8.21 -3.75 0.26
N GLU A 218 -7.12 -3.34 0.91
CA GLU A 218 -5.78 -3.76 0.50
C GLU A 218 -4.82 -3.91 1.69
N TYR A 219 -3.76 -4.67 1.48
CA TYR A 219 -2.61 -4.67 2.37
C TYR A 219 -1.43 -4.05 1.64
N LYS A 220 -0.78 -3.07 2.27
CA LYS A 220 0.50 -2.55 1.81
C LYS A 220 1.64 -2.96 2.72
N TYR A 221 2.81 -3.17 2.13
CA TYR A 221 4.01 -3.62 2.82
C TYR A 221 5.14 -2.64 2.54
N TYR A 222 5.72 -2.09 3.59
CA TYR A 222 6.75 -1.07 3.51
C TYR A 222 8.05 -1.56 4.14
N ALA A 223 9.17 -1.43 3.41
CA ALA A 223 10.50 -1.77 3.90
C ALA A 223 11.32 -0.52 4.21
N PRO A 224 12.07 -0.49 5.34
CA PRO A 224 12.85 0.68 5.71
C PRO A 224 13.94 0.99 4.66
N GLY A 225 14.02 2.26 4.28
CA GLY A 225 14.96 2.78 3.28
C GLY A 225 14.54 2.53 1.83
N VAL A 226 13.41 1.85 1.60
CA VAL A 226 12.88 1.55 0.25
C VAL A 226 11.51 2.21 0.04
N GLY A 227 10.58 2.05 0.96
CA GLY A 227 9.18 2.43 0.79
C GLY A 227 8.30 1.21 0.56
N MET A 228 7.23 1.36 -0.22
CA MET A 228 6.33 0.27 -0.56
C MET A 228 7.03 -0.78 -1.43
N ILE A 229 6.98 -2.03 -0.98
CA ILE A 229 7.60 -3.17 -1.66
C ILE A 229 6.59 -4.18 -2.20
N ARG A 230 5.35 -4.10 -1.72
CA ARG A 230 4.25 -4.99 -2.14
C ARG A 230 2.92 -4.34 -1.79
N ALA A 231 1.92 -4.57 -2.63
CA ALA A 231 0.51 -4.41 -2.29
C ALA A 231 -0.26 -5.70 -2.66
N ASP A 232 -1.18 -6.07 -1.77
CA ASP A 232 -2.18 -7.12 -1.97
C ASP A 232 -3.52 -6.40 -2.08
N GLU A 233 -4.02 -6.23 -3.30
CA GLU A 233 -5.17 -5.39 -3.62
C GLU A 233 -6.43 -6.22 -3.85
N GLU A 234 -7.59 -5.56 -3.89
CA GLU A 234 -8.90 -6.19 -4.08
C GLU A 234 -9.12 -7.38 -3.11
N LEU A 235 -8.85 -7.16 -1.81
CA LEU A 235 -9.03 -8.22 -0.82
C LEU A 235 -10.48 -8.67 -0.76
N SER A 236 -10.69 -9.99 -0.67
CA SER A 236 -12.00 -10.58 -0.42
C SER A 236 -12.63 -10.07 0.88
N GLU A 237 -13.93 -10.28 1.07
CA GLU A 237 -14.62 -9.95 2.34
C GLU A 237 -14.03 -10.69 3.56
N THR A 238 -13.31 -11.77 3.33
CA THR A 238 -12.62 -12.56 4.38
C THR A 238 -11.15 -12.16 4.55
N TYR A 239 -10.66 -11.17 3.78
CA TYR A 239 -9.31 -10.60 3.85
C TYR A 239 -8.16 -11.59 3.56
N ASP A 240 -8.43 -12.74 2.95
CA ASP A 240 -7.47 -13.83 2.77
C ASP A 240 -7.06 -14.08 1.32
N ASN A 241 -7.77 -13.48 0.35
CA ASN A 241 -7.49 -13.67 -1.07
C ASN A 241 -7.48 -12.33 -1.79
N PRO A 242 -6.29 -11.80 -2.12
CA PRO A 242 -6.18 -10.62 -2.97
C PRO A 242 -6.57 -10.95 -4.42
N GLY A 243 -7.25 -10.01 -5.08
CA GLY A 243 -7.51 -10.06 -6.52
C GLY A 243 -6.23 -9.81 -7.31
N ILE A 244 -5.33 -9.01 -6.73
CA ILE A 244 -4.04 -8.65 -7.36
C ILE A 244 -2.96 -8.68 -6.29
N VAL A 245 -1.75 -9.09 -6.68
CA VAL A 245 -0.54 -8.93 -5.87
C VAL A 245 0.52 -8.29 -6.73
N ILE A 246 0.91 -7.06 -6.39
CA ILE A 246 2.02 -6.37 -7.04
C ILE A 246 3.24 -6.31 -6.12
N GLU A 247 4.43 -6.54 -6.66
CA GLU A 247 5.68 -6.59 -5.91
C GLU A 247 6.79 -5.80 -6.59
N ILE A 248 7.64 -5.17 -5.77
CA ILE A 248 8.79 -4.39 -6.26
C ILE A 248 9.73 -5.26 -7.09
N GLN A 249 10.18 -4.70 -8.20
CA GLN A 249 11.11 -5.34 -9.13
C GLN A 249 12.55 -4.94 -8.82
N PRO A 250 13.55 -5.78 -9.25
CA PRO A 250 14.97 -5.51 -9.08
C PRO A 250 15.45 -4.21 -9.73
#